data_99298e2361135de83582a7c84377491d
#
_entry.id   99298e2361135de83582a7c84377491d
#
_cell.length_a   1.000
_cell.length_b   1.000
_cell.length_c   1.000
_cell.angle_alpha   90.00
_cell.angle_beta   90.00
_cell.angle_gamma   90.00
#
_symmetry.space_group_name_H-M   'P 1'
#
loop_
_entity.id
_entity.type
_entity.pdbx_description
1 polymer ?
#
loop_
_entity_poly.entity_id
_entity_poly.type
_entity_poly.pdbx_seq_one_letter_code
_entity_poly.pdbx_strand_id
1 'polypeptide(L)'
;MTRIKLLAVMFAVAAPVWVVGQTSNFSGGAPSPVDASKVRTTRLKFKAGSRSNWHTHTWGQLLMIEEGKARTQVRGGPVQEMGPGQPWWTGAGVEHWHGAAPDQDALQLTIYEGDVKWLEPVTDQQYTAAPKK
;
A
#
# COMPACT_ATOMS: atom_id res chain seq x y z
N MET A 1 -11.65 53.98 65.36
CA MET A 1 -10.76 53.36 64.37
C MET A 1 -11.60 52.51 63.43
N THR A 2 -12.02 53.05 62.29
CA THR A 2 -12.95 52.40 61.33
C THR A 2 -12.11 51.71 60.27
N ARG A 3 -12.17 50.35 60.19
CA ARG A 3 -11.44 49.58 59.18
C ARG A 3 -12.30 49.53 57.89
N ILE A 4 -11.80 50.20 56.84
CA ILE A 4 -12.37 50.11 55.51
C ILE A 4 -11.96 48.78 54.91
N LYS A 5 -12.93 47.89 54.58
CA LYS A 5 -12.68 46.65 53.85
C LYS A 5 -12.76 46.99 52.34
N LEU A 6 -11.60 46.94 51.66
CA LEU A 6 -11.59 47.02 50.20
C LEU A 6 -12.11 45.71 49.62
N LEU A 7 -13.17 45.78 48.89
CA LEU A 7 -13.74 44.67 48.10
C LEU A 7 -13.05 44.71 46.71
N ALA A 8 -12.16 43.76 46.41
CA ALA A 8 -11.58 43.59 45.09
C ALA A 8 -12.59 42.90 44.17
N VAL A 9 -13.13 43.64 43.24
CA VAL A 9 -13.99 43.07 42.18
C VAL A 9 -13.08 42.59 41.06
N MET A 10 -12.96 41.27 40.92
CA MET A 10 -12.27 40.64 39.78
C MET A 10 -13.22 40.64 38.57
N PHE A 11 -12.90 41.42 37.56
CA PHE A 11 -13.52 41.29 36.26
C PHE A 11 -12.89 40.12 35.49
N ALA A 12 -13.61 39.02 35.32
CA ALA A 12 -13.22 37.98 34.40
C ALA A 12 -13.49 38.47 32.97
N VAL A 13 -12.43 38.80 32.24
CA VAL A 13 -12.50 39.04 30.80
C VAL A 13 -12.60 37.70 30.08
N ALA A 14 -13.82 37.35 29.63
CA ALA A 14 -13.98 36.18 28.74
C ALA A 14 -13.42 36.55 27.36
N ALA A 15 -12.31 35.96 26.99
CA ALA A 15 -11.79 36.09 25.63
C ALA A 15 -12.73 35.33 24.66
N PRO A 16 -13.09 35.91 23.51
CA PRO A 16 -13.92 35.21 22.53
C PRO A 16 -13.12 34.02 21.97
N VAL A 17 -13.64 32.82 22.16
CA VAL A 17 -13.13 31.62 21.50
C VAL A 17 -13.62 31.61 20.06
N TRP A 18 -12.76 31.99 19.12
CA TRP A 18 -13.04 31.81 17.70
C TRP A 18 -12.96 30.33 17.38
N VAL A 19 -14.10 29.66 17.27
CA VAL A 19 -14.20 28.35 16.66
C VAL A 19 -14.05 28.56 15.16
N VAL A 20 -12.82 28.38 14.66
CA VAL A 20 -12.58 28.26 13.22
C VAL A 20 -13.18 26.90 12.82
N GLY A 21 -14.37 26.89 12.28
CA GLY A 21 -14.99 25.71 11.71
C GLY A 21 -14.08 25.17 10.60
N GLN A 22 -13.47 23.99 10.79
CA GLN A 22 -12.78 23.30 9.72
C GLN A 22 -13.80 23.00 8.61
N THR A 23 -13.63 23.63 7.45
CA THR A 23 -14.40 23.27 6.27
C THR A 23 -14.01 21.84 5.88
N SER A 24 -15.00 20.94 5.81
CA SER A 24 -14.78 19.56 5.38
C SER A 24 -14.20 19.54 3.96
N ASN A 25 -13.11 18.79 3.75
CA ASN A 25 -12.54 18.55 2.42
C ASN A 25 -13.33 17.51 1.62
N PHE A 26 -14.46 17.03 2.15
CA PHE A 26 -15.27 15.97 1.54
C PHE A 26 -16.67 16.48 1.22
N SER A 27 -17.15 16.24 0.01
CA SER A 27 -18.54 16.48 -0.40
C SER A 27 -19.38 15.23 -0.13
N GLY A 28 -20.61 15.42 0.38
CA GLY A 28 -21.52 14.31 0.68
C GLY A 28 -21.26 13.59 2.02
N GLY A 29 -20.27 14.03 2.79
CA GLY A 29 -19.93 13.49 4.11
C GLY A 29 -18.45 13.04 4.20
N ALA A 30 -17.89 13.13 5.39
CA ALA A 30 -16.52 12.67 5.64
C ALA A 30 -16.46 11.13 5.71
N PRO A 31 -15.43 10.47 5.11
CA PRO A 31 -15.25 9.04 5.25
C PRO A 31 -14.86 8.69 6.69
N SER A 32 -15.26 7.51 7.14
CA SER A 32 -14.78 6.94 8.40
C SER A 32 -13.50 6.16 8.14
N PRO A 33 -12.42 6.39 8.88
CA PRO A 33 -11.22 5.58 8.77
C PRO A 33 -11.48 4.15 9.24
N VAL A 34 -10.87 3.19 8.56
CA VAL A 34 -10.88 1.78 8.95
C VAL A 34 -9.47 1.39 9.36
N ASP A 35 -9.35 0.46 10.30
CA ASP A 35 -8.05 -0.02 10.78
C ASP A 35 -7.26 -0.67 9.64
N ALA A 36 -6.06 -0.15 9.39
CA ALA A 36 -5.10 -0.64 8.40
C ALA A 36 -3.77 -1.09 9.05
N SER A 37 -3.74 -1.28 10.37
CA SER A 37 -2.52 -1.61 11.13
C SER A 37 -1.87 -2.93 10.71
N LYS A 38 -2.63 -3.84 10.08
CA LYS A 38 -2.14 -5.13 9.57
C LYS A 38 -1.62 -5.07 8.14
N VAL A 39 -1.89 -3.98 7.42
CA VAL A 39 -1.41 -3.80 6.04
C VAL A 39 0.10 -3.58 6.06
N ARG A 40 0.81 -4.38 5.28
CA ARG A 40 2.26 -4.31 5.11
C ARG A 40 2.60 -3.75 3.74
N THR A 41 3.63 -2.93 3.70
CA THR A 41 4.14 -2.33 2.48
C THR A 41 5.65 -2.57 2.40
N THR A 42 6.13 -3.08 1.27
CA THR A 42 7.56 -3.34 1.04
C THR A 42 7.95 -2.92 -0.37
N ARG A 43 9.11 -2.30 -0.51
CA ARG A 43 9.75 -2.08 -1.81
C ARG A 43 10.76 -3.17 -2.09
N LEU A 44 10.60 -3.88 -3.18
CA LEU A 44 11.47 -4.97 -3.62
C LEU A 44 12.17 -4.59 -4.92
N LYS A 45 13.50 -4.58 -4.90
CA LYS A 45 14.30 -4.38 -6.11
C LYS A 45 14.77 -5.73 -6.62
N PHE A 46 14.27 -6.13 -7.76
CA PHE A 46 14.67 -7.32 -8.49
C PHE A 46 15.70 -6.95 -9.56
N LYS A 47 16.77 -7.71 -9.63
CA LYS A 47 17.70 -7.65 -10.75
C LYS A 47 17.10 -8.31 -11.98
N ALA A 48 17.52 -7.88 -13.18
CA ALA A 48 17.15 -8.53 -14.42
C ALA A 48 17.29 -10.05 -14.30
N GLY A 49 16.26 -10.79 -14.70
CA GLY A 49 16.21 -12.26 -14.62
C GLY A 49 15.82 -12.83 -13.25
N SER A 50 15.74 -12.02 -12.18
CA SER A 50 15.33 -12.52 -10.86
C SER A 50 13.82 -12.46 -10.63
N ARG A 51 13.31 -13.42 -9.87
CA ARG A 51 11.89 -13.61 -9.57
C ARG A 51 11.69 -14.29 -8.23
N SER A 52 10.49 -14.14 -7.67
CA SER A 52 10.05 -14.95 -6.52
C SER A 52 9.79 -16.39 -6.92
N ASN A 53 9.70 -17.27 -5.94
CA ASN A 53 9.01 -18.56 -6.10
C ASN A 53 7.51 -18.33 -6.30
N TRP A 54 6.78 -19.37 -6.70
CA TRP A 54 5.33 -19.41 -6.57
C TRP A 54 4.94 -19.19 -5.12
N HIS A 55 3.89 -18.43 -4.87
CA HIS A 55 3.39 -18.17 -3.52
C HIS A 55 1.92 -17.72 -3.54
N THR A 56 1.31 -17.69 -2.37
CA THR A 56 -0.03 -17.16 -2.14
C THR A 56 -0.02 -16.20 -0.95
N HIS A 57 -1.00 -15.31 -0.90
CA HIS A 57 -1.27 -14.44 0.25
C HIS A 57 -2.67 -14.72 0.80
N THR A 58 -2.85 -14.67 2.13
CA THR A 58 -4.16 -14.89 2.75
C THR A 58 -5.18 -13.79 2.47
N TRP A 59 -4.72 -12.56 2.29
CA TRP A 59 -5.57 -11.40 1.92
C TRP A 59 -5.54 -11.11 0.41
N GLY A 60 -4.45 -11.40 -0.23
CA GLY A 60 -4.11 -11.00 -1.59
C GLY A 60 -2.89 -10.08 -1.60
N GLN A 61 -2.50 -9.62 -2.79
CA GLN A 61 -1.37 -8.72 -2.96
C GLN A 61 -1.65 -7.70 -4.05
N LEU A 62 -1.37 -6.43 -3.75
CA LEU A 62 -1.26 -5.38 -4.75
C LEU A 62 0.21 -5.16 -5.06
N LEU A 63 0.56 -5.27 -6.34
CA LEU A 63 1.85 -4.84 -6.88
C LEU A 63 1.67 -3.52 -7.62
N MET A 64 2.63 -2.62 -7.49
CA MET A 64 2.78 -1.45 -8.34
C MET A 64 4.23 -1.36 -8.78
N ILE A 65 4.45 -1.21 -10.08
CA ILE A 65 5.79 -1.05 -10.61
C ILE A 65 6.17 0.41 -10.48
N GLU A 66 7.27 0.68 -9.77
CA GLU A 66 7.81 2.04 -9.60
C GLU A 66 8.88 2.34 -10.65
N GLU A 67 9.74 1.35 -11.00
CA GLU A 67 10.82 1.50 -11.98
C GLU A 67 11.01 0.21 -12.78
N GLY A 68 11.49 0.35 -14.00
CA GLY A 68 11.94 -0.75 -14.84
C GLY A 68 10.82 -1.56 -15.47
N LYS A 69 11.03 -2.87 -15.63
CA LYS A 69 10.11 -3.79 -16.27
C LYS A 69 9.92 -5.03 -15.40
N ALA A 70 8.71 -5.28 -14.98
CA ALA A 70 8.35 -6.44 -14.17
C ALA A 70 7.64 -7.51 -14.97
N ARG A 71 7.73 -8.75 -14.49
CA ARG A 71 6.92 -9.88 -14.92
C ARG A 71 6.15 -10.47 -13.75
N THR A 72 4.96 -10.95 -14.03
CA THR A 72 4.15 -11.72 -13.10
C THR A 72 3.34 -12.77 -13.85
N GLN A 73 2.88 -13.78 -13.11
CA GLN A 73 1.98 -14.81 -13.65
C GLN A 73 1.12 -15.36 -12.53
N VAL A 74 -0.17 -15.52 -12.80
CA VAL A 74 -1.07 -16.37 -12.01
C VAL A 74 -0.98 -17.78 -12.57
N ARG A 75 -0.99 -18.79 -11.70
CA ARG A 75 -0.88 -20.21 -12.12
C ARG A 75 -1.96 -20.57 -13.14
N GLY A 76 -1.52 -21.16 -14.24
CA GLY A 76 -2.39 -21.51 -15.37
C GLY A 76 -2.74 -20.35 -16.31
N GLY A 77 -2.37 -19.13 -15.97
CA GLY A 77 -2.54 -17.95 -16.83
C GLY A 77 -1.28 -17.60 -17.63
N PRO A 78 -1.38 -16.61 -18.53
CA PRO A 78 -0.23 -16.12 -19.28
C PRO A 78 0.70 -15.26 -18.38
N VAL A 79 1.99 -15.19 -18.78
CA VAL A 79 2.90 -14.19 -18.24
C VAL A 79 2.43 -12.79 -18.63
N GLN A 80 2.50 -11.86 -17.70
CA GLN A 80 2.21 -10.44 -17.92
C GLN A 80 3.52 -9.64 -17.76
N GLU A 81 3.75 -8.68 -18.65
CA GLU A 81 4.79 -7.67 -18.46
C GLU A 81 4.15 -6.34 -18.04
N MET A 82 4.78 -5.66 -17.11
CA MET A 82 4.30 -4.42 -16.52
C MET A 82 5.41 -3.39 -16.42
N GLY A 83 5.07 -2.13 -16.67
CA GLY A 83 5.94 -0.97 -16.51
C GLY A 83 5.50 -0.05 -15.36
N PRO A 84 6.23 1.07 -15.17
CA PRO A 84 5.96 2.02 -14.11
C PRO A 84 4.53 2.54 -14.11
N GLY A 85 3.96 2.66 -12.91
CA GLY A 85 2.58 3.12 -12.70
C GLY A 85 1.50 2.07 -12.92
N GLN A 86 1.83 0.87 -13.39
CA GLN A 86 0.86 -0.20 -13.61
C GLN A 86 0.65 -1.01 -12.33
N PRO A 87 -0.60 -1.05 -11.80
CA PRO A 87 -0.95 -1.90 -10.68
C PRO A 87 -1.32 -3.31 -11.14
N TRP A 88 -1.08 -4.29 -10.27
CA TRP A 88 -1.51 -5.66 -10.44
C TRP A 88 -2.08 -6.21 -9.13
N TRP A 89 -3.34 -6.61 -9.14
CA TRP A 89 -3.98 -7.24 -8.00
C TRP A 89 -4.04 -8.76 -8.16
N THR A 90 -3.56 -9.47 -7.15
CA THR A 90 -3.73 -10.93 -7.03
C THR A 90 -4.59 -11.22 -5.82
N GLY A 91 -5.70 -11.92 -6.00
CA GLY A 91 -6.65 -12.22 -4.92
C GLY A 91 -6.11 -13.18 -3.86
N ALA A 92 -6.84 -13.29 -2.76
CA ALA A 92 -6.53 -14.20 -1.67
C ALA A 92 -6.42 -15.66 -2.14
N GLY A 93 -5.37 -16.36 -1.72
CA GLY A 93 -5.14 -17.77 -2.04
C GLY A 93 -4.73 -18.07 -3.49
N VAL A 94 -4.65 -17.06 -4.35
CA VAL A 94 -4.26 -17.26 -5.75
C VAL A 94 -2.75 -17.45 -5.84
N GLU A 95 -2.32 -18.57 -6.44
CA GLU A 95 -0.92 -18.87 -6.67
C GLU A 95 -0.35 -18.00 -7.79
N HIS A 96 0.71 -17.28 -7.49
CA HIS A 96 1.37 -16.38 -8.43
C HIS A 96 2.85 -16.23 -8.12
N TRP A 97 3.57 -15.63 -9.05
CA TRP A 97 4.93 -15.14 -8.86
C TRP A 97 5.08 -13.75 -9.47
N HIS A 98 6.09 -13.03 -9.05
CA HIS A 98 6.50 -11.76 -9.64
C HIS A 98 8.02 -11.56 -9.57
N GLY A 99 8.53 -10.68 -10.42
CA GLY A 99 9.96 -10.40 -10.51
C GLY A 99 10.27 -9.35 -11.57
N ALA A 100 11.54 -9.25 -11.94
CA ALA A 100 12.00 -8.40 -13.04
C ALA A 100 11.80 -9.11 -14.39
N ALA A 101 11.86 -8.35 -15.48
CA ALA A 101 12.01 -8.91 -16.83
C ALA A 101 13.41 -9.53 -17.02
N PRO A 102 13.62 -10.37 -18.06
CA PRO A 102 14.92 -10.97 -18.30
C PRO A 102 16.03 -9.96 -18.62
N ASP A 103 15.66 -8.82 -19.19
CA ASP A 103 16.54 -7.81 -19.76
C ASP A 103 16.62 -6.50 -18.95
N GLN A 104 15.80 -6.36 -17.89
CA GLN A 104 15.73 -5.12 -17.13
C GLN A 104 15.39 -5.35 -15.66
N ASP A 105 16.07 -4.61 -14.77
CA ASP A 105 15.73 -4.54 -13.33
C ASP A 105 14.29 -4.03 -13.14
N ALA A 106 13.70 -4.33 -11.99
CA ALA A 106 12.41 -3.77 -11.59
C ALA A 106 12.42 -3.36 -10.12
N LEU A 107 11.83 -2.20 -9.82
CA LEU A 107 11.45 -1.80 -8.47
C LEU A 107 9.94 -1.93 -8.32
N GLN A 108 9.51 -2.71 -7.34
CA GLN A 108 8.12 -3.04 -7.09
C GLN A 108 7.71 -2.61 -5.69
N LEU A 109 6.65 -1.83 -5.57
CA LEU A 109 5.93 -1.62 -4.32
C LEU A 109 4.93 -2.76 -4.16
N THR A 110 5.02 -3.48 -3.03
CA THR A 110 4.08 -4.54 -2.67
C THR A 110 3.24 -4.11 -1.48
N ILE A 111 1.94 -4.35 -1.54
CA ILE A 111 1.00 -4.10 -0.43
C ILE A 111 0.20 -5.39 -0.22
N TYR A 112 0.22 -5.91 1.01
CA TYR A 112 -0.47 -7.14 1.38
C TYR A 112 -0.79 -7.16 2.87
N GLU A 113 -1.66 -8.08 3.28
CA GLU A 113 -2.00 -8.36 4.67
C GLU A 113 -1.93 -9.86 4.93
N GLY A 114 -1.67 -10.25 6.19
CA GLY A 114 -1.64 -11.63 6.61
C GLY A 114 -0.38 -12.38 6.18
N ASP A 115 -0.51 -13.70 5.98
CA ASP A 115 0.59 -14.61 5.75
C ASP A 115 0.89 -14.83 4.28
N VAL A 116 2.15 -15.14 4.00
CA VAL A 116 2.64 -15.58 2.68
C VAL A 116 2.98 -17.06 2.77
N LYS A 117 2.37 -17.88 1.92
CA LYS A 117 2.72 -19.28 1.76
C LYS A 117 3.60 -19.46 0.53
N TRP A 118 4.85 -19.82 0.76
CA TRP A 118 5.82 -20.11 -0.31
C TRP A 118 5.62 -21.53 -0.87
N LEU A 119 5.75 -21.65 -2.18
CA LEU A 119 5.62 -22.87 -2.96
C LEU A 119 6.95 -23.13 -3.71
N GLU A 120 6.90 -23.99 -4.74
CA GLU A 120 8.07 -24.37 -5.52
C GLU A 120 8.67 -23.22 -6.34
N PRO A 121 9.92 -23.30 -6.76
CA PRO A 121 10.54 -22.33 -7.66
C PRO A 121 9.83 -22.25 -9.00
N VAL A 122 9.80 -21.05 -9.58
CA VAL A 122 9.37 -20.83 -10.98
C VAL A 122 10.47 -21.33 -11.89
N THR A 123 10.15 -22.25 -12.80
CA THR A 123 11.11 -22.77 -13.78
C THR A 123 11.49 -21.71 -14.82
N ASP A 124 12.66 -21.88 -15.45
CA ASP A 124 13.05 -20.95 -16.53
C ASP A 124 12.07 -20.99 -17.71
N GLN A 125 11.51 -22.14 -18.01
CA GLN A 125 10.49 -22.28 -19.06
C GLN A 125 9.24 -21.45 -18.74
N GLN A 126 8.75 -21.47 -17.49
CA GLN A 126 7.61 -20.65 -17.06
C GLN A 126 7.96 -19.17 -17.11
N TYR A 127 9.13 -18.80 -16.58
CA TYR A 127 9.56 -17.41 -16.51
C TYR A 127 9.80 -16.77 -17.87
N THR A 128 10.37 -17.52 -18.84
CA THR A 128 10.71 -17.03 -20.18
C THR A 128 9.56 -17.18 -21.20
N ALA A 129 8.42 -17.72 -20.76
CA ALA A 129 7.25 -17.82 -21.63
C ALA A 129 6.87 -16.46 -22.20
N ALA A 130 6.38 -16.44 -23.44
CA ALA A 130 5.99 -15.21 -24.11
C ALA A 130 4.88 -14.50 -23.32
N PRO A 131 5.02 -13.21 -23.02
CA PRO A 131 3.96 -12.48 -22.34
C PRO A 131 2.76 -12.30 -23.24
N LYS A 132 1.57 -12.21 -22.61
CA LYS A 132 0.35 -11.85 -23.34
C LYS A 132 0.51 -10.42 -23.91
N LYS A 133 0.25 -10.28 -25.17
CA LYS A 133 0.13 -8.96 -25.84
C LYS A 133 -1.19 -8.30 -25.50
#